data_657dc4f33567c3b73ace4932cfa06bcd
#
_entry.id   657dc4f33567c3b73ace4932cfa06bcd
#
_cell.length_a   1.000
_cell.length_b   1.000
_cell.length_c   1.000
_cell.angle_alpha   90.00
_cell.angle_beta   90.00
_cell.angle_gamma   90.00
#
_symmetry.space_group_name_H-M   'P 1'
#
loop_
_entity.id
_entity.type
_entity.pdbx_description
1 polymer ?
#
loop_
_entity_poly.entity_id
_entity_poly.type
_entity_poly.pdbx_seq_one_letter_code
_entity_poly.pdbx_strand_id
1 'polypeptide(L)'
;MRIGVDLDNTVFCTSEQYKKYQQDYTNMHNITENELWSNKKFRLDFIKTNLNLIFSDVELKDSCIEVLKKLRSENNKIYIITARSNEYCDNMYEFTKENIENNGIPYDKLILTEKYKLKACLDNDIDVMIDDSEYIINELKGKVKYLLFDDKNKYPACEEKVTSWKEIYQKLGGDV
;
A
#
# COMPACT_ATOMS: atom_id res chain seq x y z
N MET A 1 2.37 -0.51 20.15
CA MET A 1 1.46 0.26 19.27
C MET A 1 0.73 -0.68 18.30
N ARG A 2 -0.40 -0.24 17.75
CA ARG A 2 -1.07 -0.84 16.59
C ARG A 2 -0.75 0.01 15.37
N ILE A 3 -0.01 -0.56 14.45
CA ILE A 3 0.53 0.13 13.27
C ILE A 3 -0.25 -0.34 12.06
N GLY A 4 -0.98 0.56 11.41
CA GLY A 4 -1.60 0.35 10.12
C GLY A 4 -0.59 0.52 9.00
N VAL A 5 -0.58 -0.37 8.03
CA VAL A 5 0.36 -0.34 6.89
C VAL A 5 -0.42 -0.60 5.60
N ASP A 6 -0.28 0.31 4.64
CA ASP A 6 -0.74 0.07 3.29
C ASP A 6 0.19 -0.90 2.53
N LEU A 7 -0.27 -1.51 1.46
CA LEU A 7 0.52 -2.42 0.63
C LEU A 7 1.10 -1.74 -0.61
N ASP A 8 0.24 -1.21 -1.46
CA ASP A 8 0.61 -0.79 -2.81
C ASP A 8 1.37 0.53 -2.80
N ASN A 9 2.62 0.52 -3.28
CA ASN A 9 3.64 1.59 -3.19
C ASN A 9 4.17 1.91 -1.78
N THR A 10 3.66 1.27 -0.74
CA THR A 10 4.16 1.39 0.64
C THR A 10 5.05 0.20 1.00
N VAL A 11 4.58 -1.03 0.80
CA VAL A 11 5.33 -2.28 0.97
C VAL A 11 5.81 -2.81 -0.38
N PHE A 12 4.96 -2.77 -1.40
CA PHE A 12 5.23 -3.23 -2.76
C PHE A 12 5.54 -2.08 -3.71
N CYS A 13 6.37 -2.33 -4.75
CA CYS A 13 6.65 -1.38 -5.83
C CYS A 13 5.57 -1.44 -6.94
N THR A 14 4.30 -1.32 -6.58
CA THR A 14 3.15 -1.57 -7.49
C THR A 14 3.11 -0.61 -8.67
N SER A 15 3.49 0.67 -8.49
CA SER A 15 3.54 1.64 -9.59
C SER A 15 4.55 1.26 -10.67
N GLU A 16 5.67 0.64 -10.30
CA GLU A 16 6.67 0.13 -11.24
C GLU A 16 6.11 -1.05 -12.04
N GLN A 17 5.35 -1.93 -11.38
CA GLN A 17 4.68 -3.04 -12.08
C GLN A 17 3.62 -2.54 -13.06
N TYR A 18 2.81 -1.56 -12.68
CA TYR A 18 1.87 -0.94 -13.62
C TYR A 18 2.57 -0.44 -14.89
N LYS A 19 3.70 0.26 -14.74
CA LYS A 19 4.47 0.80 -15.87
C LYS A 19 5.01 -0.26 -16.82
N LYS A 20 5.36 -1.45 -16.32
CA LYS A 20 5.84 -2.56 -17.15
C LYS A 20 4.79 -3.03 -18.17
N TYR A 21 3.52 -3.03 -17.79
CA TYR A 21 2.45 -3.64 -18.57
C TYR A 21 1.47 -2.66 -19.22
N GLN A 22 1.41 -1.41 -18.71
CA GLN A 22 0.44 -0.42 -19.21
C GLN A 22 0.67 -0.02 -20.66
N GLN A 23 1.93 0.04 -21.12
CA GLN A 23 2.23 0.43 -22.50
C GLN A 23 1.68 -0.57 -23.53
N ASP A 24 1.84 -1.85 -23.28
CA ASP A 24 1.33 -2.90 -24.16
C ASP A 24 -0.20 -2.88 -24.18
N TYR A 25 -0.83 -2.72 -23.02
CA TYR A 25 -2.28 -2.61 -22.91
C TYR A 25 -2.83 -1.38 -23.62
N THR A 26 -2.23 -0.21 -23.45
CA THR A 26 -2.68 1.04 -24.11
C THR A 26 -2.51 0.96 -25.61
N ASN A 27 -1.42 0.38 -26.11
CA ASN A 27 -1.19 0.14 -27.54
C ASN A 27 -2.24 -0.82 -28.13
N MET A 28 -2.53 -1.94 -27.43
CA MET A 28 -3.52 -2.94 -27.87
C MET A 28 -4.92 -2.34 -28.00
N HIS A 29 -5.29 -1.46 -27.07
CA HIS A 29 -6.63 -0.84 -27.03
C HIS A 29 -6.69 0.50 -27.75
N ASN A 30 -5.59 0.99 -28.31
CA ASN A 30 -5.47 2.30 -28.98
C ASN A 30 -5.99 3.46 -28.10
N ILE A 31 -5.56 3.47 -26.84
CA ILE A 31 -5.88 4.49 -25.83
C ILE A 31 -4.62 5.11 -25.25
N THR A 32 -4.75 6.29 -24.66
CA THR A 32 -3.68 6.96 -23.93
C THR A 32 -3.56 6.43 -22.49
N GLU A 33 -2.42 6.66 -21.84
CA GLU A 33 -2.24 6.36 -20.40
C GLU A 33 -3.27 7.13 -19.56
N ASN A 34 -3.57 8.37 -19.89
CA ASN A 34 -4.59 9.15 -19.19
C ASN A 34 -5.99 8.54 -19.30
N GLU A 35 -6.36 8.03 -20.48
CA GLU A 35 -7.62 7.32 -20.67
C GLU A 35 -7.66 6.00 -19.89
N LEU A 36 -6.55 5.26 -19.83
CA LEU A 36 -6.46 4.06 -19.02
C LEU A 36 -6.80 4.35 -17.55
N TRP A 37 -6.18 5.35 -16.96
CA TRP A 37 -6.34 5.62 -15.52
C TRP A 37 -7.60 6.40 -15.17
N SER A 38 -8.10 7.29 -16.04
CA SER A 38 -9.32 8.06 -15.80
C SER A 38 -10.61 7.27 -16.07
N ASN A 39 -10.58 6.32 -16.99
CA ASN A 39 -11.74 5.49 -17.33
C ASN A 39 -11.78 4.22 -16.48
N LYS A 40 -12.78 4.12 -15.59
CA LYS A 40 -12.96 2.97 -14.69
C LYS A 40 -12.97 1.63 -15.44
N LYS A 41 -13.61 1.54 -16.63
CA LYS A 41 -13.71 0.30 -17.40
C LYS A 41 -12.32 -0.18 -17.86
N PHE A 42 -11.54 0.70 -18.49
CA PHE A 42 -10.18 0.35 -18.93
C PHE A 42 -9.27 0.00 -17.76
N ARG A 43 -9.32 0.78 -16.69
CA ARG A 43 -8.53 0.51 -15.49
C ARG A 43 -8.84 -0.85 -14.87
N LEU A 44 -10.11 -1.20 -14.71
CA LEU A 44 -10.50 -2.49 -14.16
C LEU A 44 -10.12 -3.65 -15.09
N ASP A 45 -10.33 -3.51 -16.39
CA ASP A 45 -9.95 -4.52 -17.38
C ASP A 45 -8.44 -4.75 -17.39
N PHE A 46 -7.64 -3.67 -17.39
CA PHE A 46 -6.18 -3.74 -17.30
C PHE A 46 -5.72 -4.48 -16.03
N ILE A 47 -6.27 -4.12 -14.87
CA ILE A 47 -5.89 -4.74 -13.61
C ILE A 47 -6.29 -6.22 -13.59
N LYS A 48 -7.52 -6.56 -14.00
CA LYS A 48 -7.99 -7.97 -14.07
C LYS A 48 -7.15 -8.84 -14.99
N THR A 49 -6.85 -8.34 -16.17
CA THR A 49 -6.05 -9.06 -17.17
C THR A 49 -4.63 -9.31 -16.69
N ASN A 50 -4.06 -8.39 -15.92
CA ASN A 50 -2.68 -8.45 -15.47
C ASN A 50 -2.56 -8.71 -13.94
N LEU A 51 -3.61 -9.24 -13.29
CA LEU A 51 -3.70 -9.32 -11.83
C LEU A 51 -2.47 -9.95 -11.17
N ASN A 52 -2.09 -11.14 -11.63
CA ASN A 52 -0.92 -11.86 -11.10
C ASN A 52 0.39 -11.12 -11.37
N LEU A 53 0.56 -10.59 -12.58
CA LEU A 53 1.77 -9.83 -12.96
C LEU A 53 1.93 -8.55 -12.15
N ILE A 54 0.83 -7.90 -11.78
CA ILE A 54 0.84 -6.65 -11.02
C ILE A 54 1.05 -6.90 -9.53
N PHE A 55 0.42 -7.93 -8.94
CA PHE A 55 0.38 -8.07 -7.49
C PHE A 55 1.16 -9.28 -6.95
N SER A 56 1.45 -10.32 -7.76
CA SER A 56 2.19 -11.48 -7.27
C SER A 56 3.69 -11.39 -7.54
N ASP A 57 4.09 -10.85 -8.70
CA ASP A 57 5.49 -10.73 -9.12
C ASP A 57 6.10 -9.37 -8.80
N VAL A 58 5.48 -8.63 -7.88
CA VAL A 58 5.87 -7.27 -7.52
C VAL A 58 7.05 -7.26 -6.54
N GLU A 59 8.02 -6.38 -6.78
CA GLU A 59 9.15 -6.17 -5.88
C GLU A 59 8.72 -5.49 -4.58
N LEU A 60 9.43 -5.82 -3.50
CA LEU A 60 9.23 -5.17 -2.20
C LEU A 60 10.05 -3.89 -2.10
N LYS A 61 9.57 -2.94 -1.30
CA LYS A 61 10.37 -1.78 -0.90
C LYS A 61 11.53 -2.20 -0.01
N ASP A 62 12.67 -1.55 -0.20
CA ASP A 62 13.90 -1.84 0.54
C ASP A 62 13.69 -1.82 2.05
N SER A 63 14.22 -2.82 2.73
CA SER A 63 14.19 -2.98 4.19
C SER A 63 12.79 -3.10 4.83
N CYS A 64 11.71 -3.13 4.06
CA CYS A 64 10.34 -3.16 4.62
C CYS A 64 10.09 -4.39 5.51
N ILE A 65 10.46 -5.59 5.08
CA ILE A 65 10.27 -6.82 5.85
C ILE A 65 11.12 -6.83 7.12
N GLU A 66 12.38 -6.37 7.02
CA GLU A 66 13.28 -6.27 8.17
C GLU A 66 12.69 -5.35 9.24
N VAL A 67 12.25 -4.16 8.84
CA VAL A 67 11.64 -3.18 9.73
C VAL A 67 10.34 -3.69 10.35
N LEU A 68 9.45 -4.30 9.55
CA LEU A 68 8.21 -4.87 10.06
C LEU A 68 8.46 -6.00 11.08
N LYS A 69 9.45 -6.87 10.83
CA LYS A 69 9.86 -7.90 11.79
C LYS A 69 10.40 -7.30 13.09
N LYS A 70 11.22 -6.25 12.99
CA LYS A 70 11.79 -5.56 14.15
C LYS A 70 10.69 -4.89 14.97
N LEU A 71 9.79 -4.15 14.34
CA LEU A 71 8.63 -3.55 15.01
C LEU A 71 7.78 -4.60 15.76
N ARG A 72 7.51 -5.76 15.16
CA ARG A 72 6.76 -6.84 15.84
C ARG A 72 7.53 -7.41 17.03
N SER A 73 8.85 -7.57 16.93
CA SER A 73 9.67 -8.06 18.05
C SER A 73 9.66 -7.12 19.26
N GLU A 74 9.34 -5.87 19.06
CA GLU A 74 9.16 -4.82 20.06
C GLU A 74 7.71 -4.70 20.57
N ASN A 75 6.92 -5.77 20.45
CA ASN A 75 5.53 -5.86 20.87
C ASN A 75 4.56 -4.90 20.15
N ASN A 76 4.91 -4.41 18.97
CA ASN A 76 3.96 -3.73 18.12
C ASN A 76 3.10 -4.74 17.34
N LYS A 77 1.86 -4.34 17.01
CA LYS A 77 0.93 -5.11 16.17
C LYS A 77 0.84 -4.46 14.80
N ILE A 78 0.98 -5.27 13.75
CA ILE A 78 0.96 -4.82 12.35
C ILE A 78 -0.39 -5.17 11.74
N TYR A 79 -1.11 -4.14 11.30
CA TYR A 79 -2.40 -4.24 10.62
C TYR A 79 -2.21 -3.84 9.16
N ILE A 80 -2.32 -4.78 8.26
CA ILE A 80 -2.34 -4.45 6.83
C ILE A 80 -3.72 -3.90 6.49
N ILE A 81 -3.77 -2.65 6.02
CA ILE A 81 -5.01 -1.95 5.64
C ILE A 81 -4.86 -1.46 4.20
N THR A 82 -5.48 -2.14 3.26
CA THR A 82 -5.31 -1.88 1.82
C THR A 82 -6.64 -1.67 1.11
N ALA A 83 -6.63 -0.84 0.05
CA ALA A 83 -7.79 -0.59 -0.81
C ALA A 83 -7.90 -1.56 -2.00
N ARG A 84 -7.27 -2.73 -1.93
CA ARG A 84 -7.45 -3.79 -2.92
C ARG A 84 -8.90 -4.27 -2.90
N SER A 85 -9.57 -4.23 -4.05
CA SER A 85 -11.02 -4.40 -4.15
C SER A 85 -11.43 -5.70 -4.84
N ASN A 86 -12.54 -6.30 -4.41
CA ASN A 86 -13.20 -7.40 -5.13
C ASN A 86 -13.65 -7.02 -6.55
N GLU A 87 -13.60 -5.75 -6.93
CA GLU A 87 -13.75 -5.36 -8.34
C GLU A 87 -12.62 -5.92 -9.22
N TYR A 88 -11.45 -6.25 -8.66
CA TYR A 88 -10.31 -6.82 -9.40
C TYR A 88 -10.41 -8.34 -9.57
N CYS A 89 -10.84 -9.07 -8.54
CA CYS A 89 -11.19 -10.49 -8.58
C CYS A 89 -12.15 -10.85 -7.45
N ASP A 90 -12.91 -11.93 -7.61
CA ASP A 90 -13.99 -12.31 -6.69
C ASP A 90 -13.50 -12.67 -5.28
N ASN A 91 -12.24 -13.01 -5.12
CA ASN A 91 -11.66 -13.43 -3.86
C ASN A 91 -10.40 -12.65 -3.49
N MET A 92 -10.48 -11.31 -3.58
CA MET A 92 -9.35 -10.41 -3.37
C MET A 92 -8.74 -10.54 -1.96
N TYR A 93 -9.54 -10.90 -0.96
CA TYR A 93 -9.02 -11.12 0.40
C TYR A 93 -8.01 -12.27 0.43
N GLU A 94 -8.39 -13.45 -0.05
CA GLU A 94 -7.49 -14.62 -0.06
C GLU A 94 -6.30 -14.39 -0.99
N PHE A 95 -6.53 -13.80 -2.17
CA PHE A 95 -5.45 -13.42 -3.08
C PHE A 95 -4.42 -12.49 -2.40
N THR A 96 -4.90 -11.47 -1.69
CA THR A 96 -4.02 -10.53 -0.97
C THR A 96 -3.30 -11.22 0.18
N LYS A 97 -3.99 -12.07 0.92
CA LYS A 97 -3.42 -12.86 2.02
C LYS A 97 -2.29 -13.77 1.53
N GLU A 98 -2.53 -14.55 0.47
CA GLU A 98 -1.50 -15.39 -0.14
C GLU A 98 -0.30 -14.57 -0.62
N ASN A 99 -0.54 -13.41 -1.22
CA ASN A 99 0.52 -12.51 -1.67
C ASN A 99 1.39 -12.01 -0.50
N ILE A 100 0.77 -11.63 0.62
CA ILE A 100 1.47 -11.22 1.85
C ILE A 100 2.31 -12.38 2.41
N GLU A 101 1.70 -13.57 2.52
CA GLU A 101 2.32 -14.76 3.11
C GLU A 101 3.48 -15.28 2.26
N ASN A 102 3.32 -15.34 0.93
CA ASN A 102 4.36 -15.76 -0.01
C ASN A 102 5.57 -14.82 -0.01
N ASN A 103 5.36 -13.54 0.28
CA ASN A 103 6.44 -12.55 0.41
C ASN A 103 7.01 -12.46 1.83
N GLY A 104 6.53 -13.26 2.78
CA GLY A 104 7.02 -13.29 4.16
C GLY A 104 6.78 -11.98 4.93
N ILE A 105 5.76 -11.21 4.55
CA ILE A 105 5.39 -9.95 5.21
C ILE A 105 4.75 -10.30 6.57
N PRO A 106 5.31 -9.87 7.69
CA PRO A 106 4.74 -10.14 8.99
C PRO A 106 3.53 -9.23 9.26
N TYR A 107 2.41 -9.81 9.65
CA TYR A 107 1.21 -9.08 10.03
C TYR A 107 0.42 -9.80 11.13
N ASP A 108 -0.47 -9.09 11.80
CA ASP A 108 -1.40 -9.62 12.82
C ASP A 108 -2.84 -9.62 12.30
N LYS A 109 -3.19 -8.70 11.41
CA LYS A 109 -4.51 -8.61 10.80
C LYS A 109 -4.45 -8.02 9.39
N LEU A 110 -5.25 -8.57 8.47
CA LEU A 110 -5.48 -8.04 7.14
C LEU A 110 -6.88 -7.44 7.07
N ILE A 111 -6.99 -6.22 6.54
CA ILE A 111 -8.24 -5.49 6.36
C ILE A 111 -8.27 -4.92 4.94
N LEU A 112 -9.26 -5.32 4.16
CA LEU A 112 -9.54 -4.72 2.87
C LEU A 112 -10.57 -3.60 3.05
N THR A 113 -10.33 -2.47 2.41
CA THR A 113 -11.25 -1.33 2.36
C THR A 113 -11.62 -1.04 0.91
N GLU A 114 -12.72 -0.33 0.68
CA GLU A 114 -13.11 0.04 -0.69
C GLU A 114 -12.25 1.20 -1.22
N LYS A 115 -12.03 2.22 -0.40
CA LYS A 115 -11.28 3.42 -0.77
C LYS A 115 -10.70 4.13 0.45
N TYR A 116 -11.54 4.38 1.45
CA TYR A 116 -11.20 5.14 2.65
C TYR A 116 -10.71 4.23 3.77
N LYS A 117 -9.75 4.70 4.57
CA LYS A 117 -9.13 3.90 5.62
C LYS A 117 -9.46 4.37 7.05
N LEU A 118 -9.99 5.57 7.22
CA LEU A 118 -10.27 6.14 8.54
C LEU A 118 -11.14 5.22 9.41
N LYS A 119 -12.24 4.71 8.84
CA LYS A 119 -13.12 3.80 9.59
C LYS A 119 -12.37 2.54 10.05
N ALA A 120 -11.59 1.93 9.17
CA ALA A 120 -10.79 0.76 9.52
C ALA A 120 -9.75 1.07 10.60
N CYS A 121 -9.13 2.24 10.56
CA CYS A 121 -8.19 2.69 11.59
C CYS A 121 -8.88 2.89 12.95
N LEU A 122 -10.04 3.55 12.98
CA LEU A 122 -10.79 3.80 14.22
C LEU A 122 -11.35 2.51 14.83
N ASP A 123 -11.95 1.64 14.00
CA ASP A 123 -12.53 0.36 14.46
C ASP A 123 -11.48 -0.61 15.02
N ASN A 124 -10.21 -0.42 14.71
CA ASN A 124 -9.11 -1.28 15.15
C ASN A 124 -8.12 -0.56 16.08
N ASP A 125 -8.44 0.64 16.55
CA ASP A 125 -7.60 1.49 17.44
C ASP A 125 -6.17 1.61 16.89
N ILE A 126 -6.02 1.97 15.62
CA ILE A 126 -4.72 2.16 14.98
C ILE A 126 -4.07 3.42 15.55
N ASP A 127 -2.88 3.28 16.12
CA ASP A 127 -2.11 4.39 16.69
C ASP A 127 -1.47 5.25 15.60
N VAL A 128 -0.97 4.61 14.53
CA VAL A 128 -0.33 5.27 13.40
C VAL A 128 -0.59 4.50 12.10
N MET A 129 -0.93 5.21 11.02
CA MET A 129 -1.09 4.66 9.67
C MET A 129 0.07 5.07 8.78
N ILE A 130 0.66 4.13 8.04
CA ILE A 130 1.71 4.35 7.04
C ILE A 130 1.09 4.11 5.67
N ASP A 131 1.11 5.12 4.80
CA ASP A 131 0.43 5.11 3.50
C ASP A 131 1.17 6.01 2.51
N ASP A 132 1.20 5.68 1.20
CA ASP A 132 1.83 6.51 0.16
C ASP A 132 0.88 7.55 -0.43
N SER A 133 -0.39 7.53 -0.05
CA SER A 133 -1.43 8.38 -0.62
C SER A 133 -1.71 9.61 0.23
N GLU A 134 -1.38 10.79 -0.29
CA GLU A 134 -1.74 12.07 0.32
C GLU A 134 -3.26 12.18 0.59
N TYR A 135 -4.07 11.57 -0.27
CA TYR A 135 -5.51 11.54 -0.10
C TYR A 135 -5.94 10.81 1.19
N ILE A 136 -5.32 9.66 1.50
CA ILE A 136 -5.57 8.92 2.75
C ILE A 136 -5.06 9.73 3.95
N ILE A 137 -3.88 10.31 3.84
CA ILE A 137 -3.32 11.15 4.90
C ILE A 137 -4.24 12.33 5.24
N ASN A 138 -4.81 12.99 4.23
CA ASN A 138 -5.77 14.08 4.44
C ASN A 138 -7.06 13.63 5.13
N GLU A 139 -7.51 12.39 4.88
CA GLU A 139 -8.65 11.77 5.58
C GLU A 139 -8.36 11.54 7.07
N LEU A 140 -7.12 11.12 7.40
CA LEU A 140 -6.69 10.77 8.76
C LEU A 140 -6.31 11.98 9.60
N LYS A 141 -5.99 13.11 8.97
CA LYS A 141 -5.47 14.32 9.64
C LYS A 141 -6.33 14.77 10.81
N GLY A 142 -5.71 14.92 11.98
CA GLY A 142 -6.37 15.31 13.23
C GLY A 142 -7.18 14.19 13.92
N LYS A 143 -7.20 12.96 13.38
CA LYS A 143 -7.97 11.83 13.91
C LYS A 143 -7.11 10.62 14.24
N VAL A 144 -6.14 10.28 13.37
CA VAL A 144 -5.19 9.19 13.54
C VAL A 144 -3.81 9.72 13.17
N LYS A 145 -2.76 9.35 13.90
CA LYS A 145 -1.39 9.67 13.50
C LYS A 145 -1.07 8.97 12.18
N TYR A 146 -0.22 9.60 11.38
CA TYR A 146 0.16 9.04 10.08
C TYR A 146 1.62 9.34 9.74
N LEU A 147 2.16 8.53 8.85
CA LEU A 147 3.41 8.76 8.14
C LEU A 147 3.14 8.63 6.64
N LEU A 148 3.41 9.67 5.87
CA LEU A 148 3.30 9.64 4.42
C LEU A 148 4.58 9.02 3.84
N PHE A 149 4.46 7.81 3.28
CA PHE A 149 5.57 7.15 2.60
C PHE A 149 5.78 7.73 1.20
N ASP A 150 6.86 8.48 1.00
CA ASP A 150 7.14 9.20 -0.25
C ASP A 150 8.60 9.06 -0.67
N ASP A 151 8.98 7.85 -1.08
CA ASP A 151 10.33 7.51 -1.54
C ASP A 151 10.74 8.23 -2.85
N LYS A 152 9.78 8.82 -3.56
CA LYS A 152 9.97 9.55 -4.82
C LYS A 152 9.90 11.07 -4.67
N ASN A 153 9.73 11.57 -3.45
CA ASN A 153 9.64 12.99 -3.13
C ASN A 153 8.54 13.75 -3.93
N LYS A 154 7.37 13.13 -4.08
CA LYS A 154 6.22 13.73 -4.77
C LYS A 154 5.56 14.83 -3.93
N TYR A 155 5.65 14.74 -2.60
CA TYR A 155 4.97 15.60 -1.62
C TYR A 155 5.98 16.32 -0.70
N PRO A 156 6.84 17.19 -1.23
CA PRO A 156 7.94 17.80 -0.46
C PRO A 156 7.49 18.68 0.72
N ALA A 157 6.26 19.17 0.70
CA ALA A 157 5.71 20.05 1.75
C ALA A 157 5.05 19.28 2.92
N CYS A 158 4.96 17.95 2.88
CA CYS A 158 4.37 17.17 3.97
C CYS A 158 5.37 17.02 5.13
N GLU A 159 5.01 17.49 6.32
CA GLU A 159 5.86 17.43 7.52
C GLU A 159 6.04 15.99 8.04
N GLU A 160 4.99 15.15 7.94
CA GLU A 160 5.02 13.75 8.38
C GLU A 160 5.48 12.79 7.27
N LYS A 161 6.20 13.30 6.28
CA LYS A 161 6.79 12.51 5.20
C LYS A 161 7.95 11.67 5.71
N VAL A 162 8.04 10.46 5.16
CA VAL A 162 9.16 9.53 5.30
C VAL A 162 9.53 8.97 3.93
N THR A 163 10.81 8.77 3.67
CA THR A 163 11.32 8.37 2.36
C THR A 163 11.82 6.94 2.32
N SER A 164 11.88 6.27 3.46
CA SER A 164 12.36 4.90 3.58
C SER A 164 11.77 4.17 4.79
N TRP A 165 11.77 2.85 4.76
CA TRP A 165 11.37 2.03 5.90
C TRP A 165 12.28 2.20 7.12
N LYS A 166 13.55 2.51 6.92
CA LYS A 166 14.47 2.84 8.03
C LYS A 166 14.05 4.13 8.74
N GLU A 167 13.65 5.14 7.98
CA GLU A 167 13.13 6.40 8.54
C GLU A 167 11.80 6.18 9.29
N ILE A 168 10.91 5.32 8.77
CA ILE A 168 9.69 4.91 9.50
C ILE A 168 10.06 4.35 10.87
N TYR A 169 11.02 3.41 10.93
CA TYR A 169 11.44 2.80 12.18
C TYR A 169 11.95 3.84 13.18
N GLN A 170 12.79 4.79 12.75
CA GLN A 170 13.28 5.88 13.59
C GLN A 170 12.14 6.77 14.12
N LYS A 171 11.22 7.18 13.26
CA LYS A 171 10.07 8.01 13.66
C LYS A 171 9.11 7.30 14.63
N LEU A 172 9.08 5.98 14.61
CA LEU A 172 8.29 5.17 15.56
C LEU A 172 9.02 4.90 16.90
N GLY A 173 10.20 5.48 17.10
CA GLY A 173 10.98 5.39 18.34
C GLY A 173 12.02 4.27 18.34
N GLY A 174 12.33 3.67 17.19
CA GLY A 174 13.40 2.70 17.06
C GLY A 174 14.79 3.34 17.04
N ASP A 175 15.74 2.70 17.71
CA ASP A 175 17.16 3.04 17.59
C ASP A 175 17.78 2.32 16.38
N VAL A 176 18.60 3.03 15.61
CA VAL A 176 19.31 2.51 14.42
C VAL A 176 20.55 1.74 14.80
#